data_db9b008fc5a0b93a6af68932fe044e73
#
_entry.id   db9b008fc5a0b93a6af68932fe044e73
#
_cell.length_a   1.000
_cell.length_b   1.000
_cell.length_c   1.000
_cell.angle_alpha   90.00
_cell.angle_beta   90.00
_cell.angle_gamma   90.00
#
_symmetry.space_group_name_H-M   'P 1'
#
loop_
_entity.id
_entity.type
_entity.pdbx_description
1 polymer ?
#
loop_
_entity_poly.entity_id
_entity_poly.type
_entity_poly.pdbx_seq_one_letter_code
_entity_poly.pdbx_strand_id
1 'polypeptide(L)'
;KKLLNKHGVLFFKDQNLNPEEYISFASHFGKPAEYPMLRPHKDFKDIYVIERKKTDTGMNFGEGPHTDSSYLANPPSYTMLQAINVPEEGKGNTLFYNQLLAYDALPDEVKNKIENLKGVFSSQGKIAQTRVLREAEHGTANTKEIKSEHNLIQSIDGRKAIYCSPGHIVGIANQNSDQKELIDFLTAHQTKKDFSFSFSWRKGHIAIWHNKLILHAATAYNGDRKMFRITIK
;
A
#
# COMPACT_ATOMS: atom_id res chain seq x y z
N LYS A 1 -7.53 5.92 15.65
CA LYS A 1 -7.03 4.54 15.55
C LYS A 1 -8.16 3.51 15.61
N LYS A 2 -9.09 3.55 16.57
CA LYS A 2 -10.22 2.58 16.65
C LYS A 2 -10.97 2.44 15.31
N LEU A 3 -11.26 3.55 14.62
CA LEU A 3 -11.93 3.52 13.32
C LEU A 3 -11.05 2.90 12.22
N LEU A 4 -9.73 3.13 12.24
CA LEU A 4 -8.79 2.48 11.31
C LEU A 4 -8.73 0.97 11.53
N ASN A 5 -8.66 0.52 12.77
CA ASN A 5 -8.71 -0.92 13.08
C ASN A 5 -10.04 -1.55 12.66
N LYS A 6 -11.16 -0.80 12.77
CA LYS A 6 -12.49 -1.28 12.40
C LYS A 6 -12.71 -1.33 10.89
N HIS A 7 -12.32 -0.26 10.16
CA HIS A 7 -12.67 -0.05 8.76
C HIS A 7 -11.49 -0.24 7.79
N GLY A 8 -10.25 -0.24 8.30
CA GLY A 8 -9.03 -0.38 7.52
C GLY A 8 -8.57 0.90 6.83
N VAL A 9 -9.48 1.78 6.41
CA VAL A 9 -9.17 3.04 5.74
C VAL A 9 -10.14 4.14 6.16
N LEU A 10 -9.65 5.38 6.25
CA LEU A 10 -10.43 6.59 6.50
C LEU A 10 -10.12 7.65 5.46
N PHE A 11 -11.13 8.42 5.09
CA PHE A 11 -11.04 9.49 4.12
C PHE A 11 -11.46 10.82 4.76
N PHE A 12 -10.67 11.87 4.51
CA PHE A 12 -10.92 13.23 4.94
C PHE A 12 -10.96 14.10 3.68
N LYS A 13 -12.10 14.76 3.45
CA LYS A 13 -12.30 15.59 2.26
C LYS A 13 -11.99 17.04 2.59
N ASP A 14 -11.53 17.80 1.59
CA ASP A 14 -11.39 19.26 1.61
C ASP A 14 -10.51 19.82 2.76
N GLN A 15 -9.46 19.09 3.14
CA GLN A 15 -8.59 19.47 4.27
C GLN A 15 -7.56 20.53 3.90
N ASN A 16 -6.99 20.51 2.69
CA ASN A 16 -6.01 21.47 2.19
C ASN A 16 -4.87 21.82 3.17
N LEU A 17 -4.35 20.83 3.91
CA LEU A 17 -3.32 21.04 4.90
C LEU A 17 -2.00 21.47 4.23
N ASN A 18 -1.30 22.45 4.82
CA ASN A 18 0.09 22.73 4.48
C ASN A 18 1.00 21.58 4.98
N PRO A 19 2.29 21.54 4.58
CA PRO A 19 3.17 20.42 4.95
C PRO A 19 3.32 20.21 6.45
N GLU A 20 3.43 21.29 7.24
CA GLU A 20 3.57 21.24 8.69
C GLU A 20 2.29 20.71 9.37
N GLU A 21 1.13 21.19 8.94
CA GLU A 21 -0.16 20.71 9.39
C GLU A 21 -0.38 19.24 9.04
N TYR A 22 0.07 18.83 7.84
CA TYR A 22 -0.02 17.45 7.38
C TYR A 22 0.85 16.50 8.22
N ILE A 23 2.08 16.91 8.57
CA ILE A 23 2.98 16.16 9.47
C ILE A 23 2.34 16.10 10.87
N SER A 24 1.85 17.24 11.39
CA SER A 24 1.17 17.32 12.69
C SER A 24 -0.03 16.39 12.74
N PHE A 25 -0.86 16.37 11.71
CA PHE A 25 -2.00 15.47 11.60
C PHE A 25 -1.57 13.99 11.60
N ALA A 26 -0.53 13.64 10.84
CA ALA A 26 0.01 12.28 10.80
C ALA A 26 0.51 11.81 12.16
N SER A 27 1.08 12.71 12.97
CA SER A 27 1.64 12.40 14.30
C SER A 27 0.61 11.87 15.30
N HIS A 28 -0.68 12.17 15.13
CA HIS A 28 -1.77 11.61 15.94
C HIS A 28 -1.95 10.09 15.75
N PHE A 29 -1.45 9.55 14.65
CA PHE A 29 -1.53 8.12 14.33
C PHE A 29 -0.26 7.35 14.70
N GLY A 30 0.85 8.03 14.90
CA GLY A 30 2.14 7.43 15.29
C GLY A 30 3.30 8.29 14.83
N LYS A 31 4.51 7.76 14.94
CA LYS A 31 5.71 8.45 14.50
C LYS A 31 5.90 8.27 12.98
N PRO A 32 6.23 9.33 12.23
CA PRO A 32 6.66 9.17 10.85
C PRO A 32 7.80 8.17 10.73
N ALA A 33 7.77 7.39 9.68
CA ALA A 33 8.76 6.37 9.40
C ALA A 33 9.41 6.61 8.04
N GLU A 34 10.67 6.28 7.95
CA GLU A 34 11.40 6.33 6.69
C GLU A 34 10.79 5.39 5.65
N TYR A 35 10.71 5.84 4.40
CA TYR A 35 10.35 5.04 3.25
C TYR A 35 11.57 4.88 2.33
N PRO A 36 12.23 3.69 2.34
CA PRO A 36 13.56 3.54 1.73
C PRO A 36 13.57 3.59 0.20
N MET A 37 12.39 3.55 -0.44
CA MET A 37 12.29 3.47 -1.91
C MET A 37 12.16 4.83 -2.61
N LEU A 38 11.98 5.92 -1.88
CA LEU A 38 11.90 7.27 -2.42
C LEU A 38 12.78 8.22 -1.59
N ARG A 39 13.22 9.31 -2.22
CA ARG A 39 13.84 10.43 -1.50
C ARG A 39 12.74 11.25 -0.81
N PRO A 40 12.97 11.73 0.41
CA PRO A 40 12.04 12.64 1.07
C PRO A 40 11.96 13.99 0.36
N HIS A 41 10.92 14.76 0.67
CA HIS A 41 10.79 16.15 0.25
C HIS A 41 12.01 16.96 0.74
N LYS A 42 12.51 17.90 -0.11
CA LYS A 42 13.73 18.65 0.18
C LYS A 42 13.72 19.41 1.52
N ASP A 43 12.54 19.93 1.93
CA ASP A 43 12.37 20.74 3.14
C ASP A 43 11.66 19.97 4.28
N PHE A 44 11.04 18.81 4.00
CA PHE A 44 10.22 18.05 4.94
C PHE A 44 10.58 16.55 4.87
N LYS A 45 11.52 16.11 5.69
CA LYS A 45 12.06 14.74 5.68
C LYS A 45 11.03 13.63 5.90
N ASP A 46 9.90 13.93 6.51
CA ASP A 46 8.83 12.98 6.79
C ASP A 46 7.81 12.86 5.64
N ILE A 47 7.89 13.75 4.66
CA ILE A 47 7.03 13.76 3.47
C ILE A 47 7.77 13.16 2.28
N TYR A 48 7.14 12.23 1.57
CA TYR A 48 7.58 11.70 0.29
C TYR A 48 6.65 12.19 -0.81
N VAL A 49 7.22 12.67 -1.92
CA VAL A 49 6.45 13.19 -3.06
C VAL A 49 6.25 12.08 -4.07
N ILE A 50 4.98 11.77 -4.36
CA ILE A 50 4.59 10.90 -5.47
C ILE A 50 4.04 11.82 -6.56
N GLU A 51 4.84 12.04 -7.60
CA GLU A 51 4.49 12.93 -8.72
C GLU A 51 4.51 12.17 -10.03
N ARG A 52 3.59 12.49 -10.91
CA ARG A 52 3.56 12.13 -12.32
C ARG A 52 3.26 13.38 -13.12
N LYS A 53 3.98 13.57 -14.20
CA LYS A 53 3.75 14.62 -15.19
C LYS A 53 2.99 14.04 -16.39
N LYS A 54 2.27 14.88 -17.10
CA LYS A 54 1.55 14.50 -18.34
C LYS A 54 2.48 13.90 -19.40
N THR A 55 3.77 14.29 -19.39
CA THR A 55 4.80 13.80 -20.30
C THR A 55 5.38 12.45 -19.93
N ASP A 56 5.13 11.96 -18.70
CA ASP A 56 5.68 10.69 -18.24
C ASP A 56 4.99 9.51 -18.93
N THR A 57 5.77 8.50 -19.28
CA THR A 57 5.31 7.27 -19.92
C THR A 57 5.40 6.08 -18.96
N GLY A 58 4.79 4.95 -19.32
CA GLY A 58 4.84 3.73 -18.53
C GLY A 58 3.84 3.68 -17.36
N MET A 59 4.07 2.76 -16.44
CA MET A 59 3.17 2.48 -15.31
C MET A 59 3.19 3.59 -14.26
N ASN A 60 2.04 3.82 -13.63
CA ASN A 60 1.97 4.74 -12.49
C ASN A 60 2.60 4.10 -11.24
N PHE A 61 3.19 4.94 -10.38
CA PHE A 61 3.69 4.48 -9.10
C PHE A 61 2.55 3.85 -8.26
N GLY A 62 2.78 2.61 -7.80
CA GLY A 62 1.77 1.88 -7.03
C GLY A 62 0.63 1.30 -7.86
N GLU A 63 0.78 1.19 -9.19
CA GLU A 63 -0.16 0.50 -10.06
C GLU A 63 -0.07 -1.01 -9.84
N GLY A 64 -1.19 -1.63 -9.49
CA GLY A 64 -1.28 -3.02 -9.04
C GLY A 64 -1.47 -3.18 -7.53
N PRO A 65 -2.26 -4.18 -7.09
CA PRO A 65 -2.58 -4.39 -5.68
C PRO A 65 -1.34 -4.70 -4.83
N HIS A 66 -1.16 -3.98 -3.73
CA HIS A 66 -0.06 -4.19 -2.81
C HIS A 66 -0.37 -3.66 -1.41
N THR A 67 0.39 -4.13 -0.44
CA THR A 67 0.55 -3.55 0.89
C THR A 67 1.90 -2.83 0.94
N ASP A 68 1.94 -1.65 1.54
CA ASP A 68 3.18 -0.88 1.63
C ASP A 68 4.25 -1.58 2.47
N SER A 69 5.47 -1.60 1.91
CA SER A 69 6.70 -1.97 2.62
C SER A 69 6.67 -3.33 3.33
N SER A 70 5.85 -4.28 2.88
CA SER A 70 5.77 -5.62 3.46
C SER A 70 7.10 -6.40 3.40
N TYR A 71 8.08 -5.92 2.63
CA TYR A 71 9.44 -6.46 2.57
C TYR A 71 10.34 -6.02 3.74
N LEU A 72 9.88 -5.10 4.61
CA LEU A 72 10.60 -4.71 5.82
C LEU A 72 10.31 -5.69 6.97
N ALA A 73 11.29 -5.93 7.83
CA ALA A 73 11.10 -6.75 9.04
C ALA A 73 10.02 -6.18 9.97
N ASN A 74 9.94 -4.84 10.03
CA ASN A 74 8.91 -4.10 10.78
C ASN A 74 8.18 -3.14 9.83
N PRO A 75 7.16 -3.61 9.08
CA PRO A 75 6.40 -2.77 8.18
C PRO A 75 5.67 -1.63 8.93
N PRO A 76 5.46 -0.48 8.28
CA PRO A 76 4.70 0.61 8.87
C PRO A 76 3.25 0.19 9.14
N SER A 77 2.69 0.70 10.24
CA SER A 77 1.29 0.44 10.61
C SER A 77 0.33 1.11 9.65
N TYR A 78 0.61 2.38 9.30
CA TYR A 78 -0.28 3.19 8.47
C TYR A 78 0.49 3.89 7.35
N THR A 79 -0.21 4.18 6.28
CA THR A 79 0.22 5.11 5.24
C THR A 79 -0.86 6.17 5.06
N MET A 80 -0.43 7.41 4.87
CA MET A 80 -1.31 8.55 4.62
C MET A 80 -0.91 9.24 3.32
N LEU A 81 -1.89 9.54 2.48
CA LEU A 81 -1.74 10.34 1.26
C LEU A 81 -2.60 11.58 1.33
N GLN A 82 -2.05 12.72 0.88
CA GLN A 82 -2.78 13.96 0.62
C GLN A 82 -2.66 14.32 -0.85
N ALA A 83 -3.78 14.65 -1.48
CA ALA A 83 -3.83 15.11 -2.86
C ALA A 83 -3.44 16.59 -2.95
N ILE A 84 -2.30 16.89 -3.62
CA ILE A 84 -1.81 18.25 -3.86
C ILE A 84 -2.26 18.75 -5.23
N ASN A 85 -2.13 17.88 -6.23
CA ASN A 85 -2.64 18.07 -7.59
C ASN A 85 -3.12 16.72 -8.11
N VAL A 86 -4.25 16.69 -8.77
CA VAL A 86 -4.86 15.46 -9.30
C VAL A 86 -5.42 15.72 -10.69
N PRO A 87 -5.46 14.68 -11.57
CA PRO A 87 -6.11 14.79 -12.85
C PRO A 87 -7.61 15.01 -12.70
N GLU A 88 -8.32 15.13 -13.81
CA GLU A 88 -9.78 15.23 -13.84
C GLU A 88 -10.45 14.15 -12.99
N GLU A 89 -11.63 14.49 -12.47
CA GLU A 89 -12.42 13.60 -11.62
C GLU A 89 -12.64 12.22 -12.25
N GLY A 90 -12.45 11.18 -11.43
CA GLY A 90 -12.57 9.79 -11.88
C GLY A 90 -11.30 9.20 -12.48
N LYS A 91 -10.26 10.02 -12.72
CA LYS A 91 -8.94 9.53 -13.17
C LYS A 91 -7.94 9.49 -12.01
N GLY A 92 -7.03 8.52 -12.04
CA GLY A 92 -6.01 8.39 -10.99
C GLY A 92 -6.58 8.02 -9.62
N ASN A 93 -7.68 7.29 -9.58
CA ASN A 93 -8.30 6.78 -8.36
C ASN A 93 -7.34 5.84 -7.63
N THR A 94 -7.61 5.61 -6.35
CA THR A 94 -7.00 4.51 -5.59
C THR A 94 -8.07 3.47 -5.27
N LEU A 95 -7.81 2.22 -5.65
CA LEU A 95 -8.60 1.07 -5.22
C LEU A 95 -8.07 0.62 -3.85
N PHE A 96 -8.97 0.37 -2.93
CA PHE A 96 -8.69 -0.19 -1.61
C PHE A 96 -9.43 -1.52 -1.48
N TYR A 97 -8.76 -2.56 -1.00
CA TYR A 97 -9.32 -3.90 -0.84
C TYR A 97 -9.25 -4.30 0.63
N ASN A 98 -10.40 -4.54 1.24
CA ASN A 98 -10.54 -4.87 2.66
C ASN A 98 -10.17 -6.32 2.91
N GLN A 99 -9.06 -6.55 3.59
CA GLN A 99 -8.52 -7.88 3.83
C GLN A 99 -9.18 -8.61 5.00
N LEU A 100 -9.93 -7.90 5.86
CA LEU A 100 -10.79 -8.53 6.86
C LEU A 100 -11.96 -9.23 6.18
N LEU A 101 -12.68 -8.51 5.29
CA LEU A 101 -13.79 -9.10 4.52
C LEU A 101 -13.32 -10.23 3.62
N ALA A 102 -12.15 -10.06 3.00
CA ALA A 102 -11.55 -11.11 2.18
C ALA A 102 -11.24 -12.37 3.00
N TYR A 103 -10.70 -12.22 4.23
CA TYR A 103 -10.46 -13.35 5.13
C TYR A 103 -11.76 -14.03 5.55
N ASP A 104 -12.76 -13.26 5.96
CA ASP A 104 -14.06 -13.80 6.42
C ASP A 104 -14.71 -14.66 5.33
N ALA A 105 -14.56 -14.27 4.06
CA ALA A 105 -15.11 -14.96 2.88
C ALA A 105 -14.27 -16.13 2.34
N LEU A 106 -13.10 -16.43 2.94
CA LEU A 106 -12.32 -17.62 2.56
C LEU A 106 -13.03 -18.90 2.96
N PRO A 107 -12.94 -19.99 2.16
CA PRO A 107 -13.31 -21.33 2.59
C PRO A 107 -12.50 -21.75 3.82
N ASP A 108 -13.12 -22.50 4.74
CA ASP A 108 -12.45 -22.93 5.98
C ASP A 108 -11.23 -23.82 5.72
N GLU A 109 -11.26 -24.65 4.68
CA GLU A 109 -10.10 -25.43 4.24
C GLU A 109 -8.90 -24.52 3.93
N VAL A 110 -9.13 -23.40 3.22
CA VAL A 110 -8.06 -22.44 2.89
C VAL A 110 -7.60 -21.69 4.14
N LYS A 111 -8.52 -21.26 5.02
CA LYS A 111 -8.17 -20.64 6.30
C LYS A 111 -7.22 -21.53 7.12
N ASN A 112 -7.57 -22.81 7.25
CA ASN A 112 -6.77 -23.80 7.96
C ASN A 112 -5.40 -24.02 7.28
N LYS A 113 -5.38 -24.08 5.94
CA LYS A 113 -4.14 -24.25 5.18
C LYS A 113 -3.14 -23.11 5.40
N ILE A 114 -3.63 -21.86 5.48
CA ILE A 114 -2.75 -20.68 5.56
C ILE A 114 -2.49 -20.19 6.99
N GLU A 115 -3.12 -20.76 8.02
CA GLU A 115 -3.09 -20.29 9.41
C GLU A 115 -1.67 -20.06 9.94
N ASN A 116 -0.76 -20.99 9.66
CA ASN A 116 0.61 -20.95 10.14
C ASN A 116 1.65 -20.67 9.05
N LEU A 117 1.21 -20.33 7.83
CA LEU A 117 2.13 -20.06 6.73
C LEU A 117 2.69 -18.66 6.81
N LYS A 118 3.96 -18.53 6.42
CA LYS A 118 4.63 -17.24 6.24
C LYS A 118 4.90 -16.99 4.76
N GLY A 119 4.49 -15.82 4.28
CA GLY A 119 4.90 -15.31 2.98
C GLY A 119 6.30 -14.71 3.06
N VAL A 120 7.06 -14.88 1.98
CA VAL A 120 8.35 -14.19 1.74
C VAL A 120 8.06 -12.98 0.86
N PHE A 121 8.40 -11.79 1.35
CA PHE A 121 8.14 -10.53 0.65
C PHE A 121 9.45 -9.87 0.24
N SER A 122 9.50 -9.34 -0.97
CA SER A 122 10.69 -8.70 -1.54
C SER A 122 10.38 -7.29 -2.03
N SER A 123 11.34 -6.38 -1.81
CA SER A 123 11.32 -5.05 -2.44
C SER A 123 11.44 -5.11 -3.98
N GLN A 124 11.90 -6.25 -4.52
CA GLN A 124 11.99 -6.53 -5.96
C GLN A 124 10.80 -7.38 -6.48
N GLY A 125 9.70 -7.48 -5.71
CA GLY A 125 8.45 -8.08 -6.19
C GLY A 125 7.83 -7.33 -7.37
N LYS A 126 6.71 -7.82 -7.88
CA LYS A 126 6.03 -7.29 -9.10
C LYS A 126 5.85 -5.77 -9.11
N ILE A 127 5.56 -5.17 -7.95
CA ILE A 127 5.35 -3.72 -7.81
C ILE A 127 6.63 -2.90 -8.07
N ALA A 128 7.81 -3.52 -8.02
CA ALA A 128 9.07 -2.83 -8.29
C ALA A 128 9.10 -2.19 -9.67
N GLN A 129 8.43 -2.78 -10.67
CA GLN A 129 8.33 -2.24 -12.03
C GLN A 129 7.73 -0.83 -12.07
N THR A 130 6.84 -0.49 -11.14
CA THR A 130 6.23 0.84 -11.06
C THR A 130 7.18 1.93 -10.56
N ARG A 131 8.36 1.53 -10.07
CA ARG A 131 9.40 2.45 -9.54
C ARG A 131 10.49 2.76 -10.55
N VAL A 132 10.71 1.90 -11.55
CA VAL A 132 11.84 1.96 -12.49
C VAL A 132 11.95 3.33 -13.18
N LEU A 133 10.83 3.90 -13.63
CA LEU A 133 10.83 5.22 -14.27
C LEU A 133 11.23 6.34 -13.31
N ARG A 134 10.83 6.25 -12.03
CA ARG A 134 11.20 7.24 -11.01
C ARG A 134 12.66 7.12 -10.59
N GLU A 135 13.23 5.93 -10.65
CA GLU A 135 14.66 5.72 -10.42
C GLU A 135 15.49 6.52 -11.40
N ALA A 136 15.10 6.52 -12.68
CA ALA A 136 15.79 7.28 -13.72
C ALA A 136 15.66 8.81 -13.54
N GLU A 137 14.50 9.31 -13.10
CA GLU A 137 14.20 10.75 -13.01
C GLU A 137 14.60 11.38 -11.67
N HIS A 138 14.40 10.65 -10.55
CA HIS A 138 14.56 11.21 -9.20
C HIS A 138 15.66 10.53 -8.38
N GLY A 139 16.30 9.51 -8.93
CA GLY A 139 17.32 8.69 -8.28
C GLY A 139 16.75 7.99 -7.04
N THR A 140 16.67 6.67 -7.03
CA THR A 140 16.30 5.93 -5.83
C THR A 140 17.42 5.89 -4.83
N ALA A 141 17.02 5.86 -3.57
CA ALA A 141 17.97 5.82 -2.48
C ALA A 141 18.61 4.44 -2.28
N ASN A 142 17.95 3.34 -2.73
CA ASN A 142 18.43 1.99 -2.44
C ASN A 142 17.95 0.97 -3.48
N THR A 143 18.89 0.40 -4.22
CA THR A 143 18.64 -0.66 -5.21
C THR A 143 18.87 -2.07 -4.63
N LYS A 144 19.45 -2.20 -3.42
CA LYS A 144 19.67 -3.49 -2.78
C LYS A 144 18.32 -4.12 -2.40
N GLU A 145 18.16 -5.39 -2.77
CA GLU A 145 16.98 -6.14 -2.41
C GLU A 145 16.83 -6.26 -0.88
N ILE A 146 15.63 -5.94 -0.38
CA ILE A 146 15.23 -6.14 1.00
C ILE A 146 14.18 -7.24 1.02
N LYS A 147 14.35 -8.24 1.89
CA LYS A 147 13.41 -9.35 2.08
C LYS A 147 13.01 -9.51 3.53
N SER A 148 11.77 -9.95 3.74
CA SER A 148 11.27 -10.30 5.06
C SER A 148 10.17 -11.37 4.97
N GLU A 149 9.96 -12.07 6.07
CA GLU A 149 8.90 -13.07 6.22
C GLU A 149 7.83 -12.55 7.18
N HIS A 150 6.56 -12.73 6.82
CA HIS A 150 5.42 -12.40 7.67
C HIS A 150 4.36 -13.48 7.57
N ASN A 151 3.63 -13.70 8.66
CA ASN A 151 2.46 -14.58 8.64
C ASN A 151 1.47 -14.11 7.57
N LEU A 152 0.93 -15.04 6.77
CA LEU A 152 -0.10 -14.75 5.77
C LEU A 152 -1.42 -14.29 6.39
N ILE A 153 -1.62 -14.54 7.68
CA ILE A 153 -2.73 -14.01 8.46
C ILE A 153 -2.20 -13.04 9.51
N GLN A 154 -2.79 -11.85 9.55
CA GLN A 154 -2.56 -10.86 10.60
C GLN A 154 -3.80 -10.74 11.47
N SER A 155 -3.59 -10.53 12.78
CA SER A 155 -4.68 -10.29 13.72
C SER A 155 -4.63 -8.87 14.28
N ILE A 156 -5.73 -8.14 14.21
CA ILE A 156 -5.90 -6.80 14.77
C ILE A 156 -7.19 -6.77 15.57
N ASP A 157 -7.11 -6.48 16.85
CA ASP A 157 -8.26 -6.45 17.78
C ASP A 157 -9.11 -7.74 17.70
N GLY A 158 -8.45 -8.92 17.61
CA GLY A 158 -9.09 -10.23 17.52
C GLY A 158 -9.68 -10.59 16.15
N ARG A 159 -9.64 -9.69 15.16
CA ARG A 159 -10.09 -9.95 13.79
C ARG A 159 -8.92 -10.34 12.91
N LYS A 160 -9.10 -11.33 12.06
CA LYS A 160 -8.08 -11.85 11.14
C LYS A 160 -8.20 -11.20 9.76
N ALA A 161 -7.06 -10.94 9.13
CA ALA A 161 -6.95 -10.37 7.79
C ALA A 161 -5.91 -11.15 6.97
N ILE A 162 -6.13 -11.25 5.65
CA ILE A 162 -5.13 -11.81 4.73
C ILE A 162 -3.98 -10.81 4.58
N TYR A 163 -2.74 -11.30 4.72
CA TYR A 163 -1.53 -10.52 4.48
C TYR A 163 -0.67 -11.20 3.41
N CYS A 164 -1.16 -11.13 2.16
CA CYS A 164 -0.52 -11.73 1.00
C CYS A 164 -0.41 -10.67 -0.11
N SER A 165 0.51 -9.70 0.06
CA SER A 165 0.69 -8.57 -0.86
C SER A 165 1.10 -9.02 -2.27
N PRO A 166 0.23 -8.96 -3.28
CA PRO A 166 0.55 -9.43 -4.64
C PRO A 166 1.73 -8.70 -5.27
N GLY A 167 1.92 -7.44 -4.89
CA GLY A 167 3.03 -6.62 -5.37
C GLY A 167 4.40 -7.01 -4.82
N HIS A 168 4.46 -7.66 -3.65
CA HIS A 168 5.71 -7.93 -2.95
C HIS A 168 5.97 -9.41 -2.66
N ILE A 169 4.93 -10.27 -2.63
CA ILE A 169 5.12 -11.69 -2.30
C ILE A 169 5.89 -12.40 -3.41
N VAL A 170 6.92 -13.15 -3.02
CA VAL A 170 7.78 -13.90 -3.94
C VAL A 170 7.82 -15.40 -3.63
N GLY A 171 7.22 -15.82 -2.52
CA GLY A 171 7.16 -17.23 -2.14
C GLY A 171 6.51 -17.44 -0.77
N ILE A 172 6.45 -18.69 -0.34
CA ILE A 172 6.02 -19.11 1.00
C ILE A 172 7.21 -19.80 1.67
N ALA A 173 7.52 -19.38 2.90
CA ALA A 173 8.66 -19.89 3.64
C ALA A 173 8.52 -21.41 3.89
N ASN A 174 9.64 -22.12 3.77
CA ASN A 174 9.75 -23.57 4.04
C ASN A 174 8.83 -24.46 3.18
N GLN A 175 8.39 -24.00 2.01
CA GLN A 175 7.61 -24.80 1.07
C GLN A 175 8.30 -24.88 -0.31
N ASN A 176 8.35 -26.08 -0.89
CA ASN A 176 9.02 -26.35 -2.18
C ASN A 176 8.04 -26.64 -3.34
N SER A 177 6.74 -26.87 -3.07
CA SER A 177 5.71 -27.16 -4.09
C SER A 177 4.45 -26.34 -3.83
N ASP A 178 3.60 -26.22 -4.85
CA ASP A 178 2.24 -25.63 -4.82
C ASP A 178 2.14 -24.17 -4.34
N GLN A 179 3.29 -23.50 -4.14
CA GLN A 179 3.33 -22.10 -3.65
C GLN A 179 2.64 -21.17 -4.63
N LYS A 180 2.88 -21.37 -5.92
CA LYS A 180 2.35 -20.50 -6.97
C LYS A 180 0.82 -20.55 -7.01
N GLU A 181 0.23 -21.75 -6.99
CA GLU A 181 -1.22 -21.91 -7.03
C GLU A 181 -1.90 -21.24 -5.83
N LEU A 182 -1.35 -21.42 -4.63
CA LEU A 182 -1.89 -20.79 -3.42
C LEU A 182 -1.76 -19.25 -3.47
N ILE A 183 -0.62 -18.73 -3.89
CA ILE A 183 -0.41 -17.27 -4.04
C ILE A 183 -1.36 -16.71 -5.10
N ASP A 184 -1.51 -17.38 -6.24
CA ASP A 184 -2.41 -16.95 -7.32
C ASP A 184 -3.87 -16.98 -6.86
N PHE A 185 -4.29 -18.03 -6.15
CA PHE A 185 -5.62 -18.12 -5.54
C PHE A 185 -5.87 -16.98 -4.56
N LEU A 186 -4.97 -16.77 -3.58
CA LEU A 186 -5.11 -15.70 -2.60
C LEU A 186 -5.12 -14.33 -3.28
N THR A 187 -4.28 -14.13 -4.30
CA THR A 187 -4.25 -12.87 -5.08
C THR A 187 -5.59 -12.61 -5.74
N ALA A 188 -6.14 -13.60 -6.45
CA ALA A 188 -7.43 -13.48 -7.12
C ALA A 188 -8.58 -13.27 -6.12
N HIS A 189 -8.55 -14.00 -5.00
CA HIS A 189 -9.58 -13.91 -3.98
C HIS A 189 -9.59 -12.53 -3.30
N GLN A 190 -8.46 -12.07 -2.77
CA GLN A 190 -8.36 -10.85 -1.96
C GLN A 190 -8.55 -9.54 -2.77
N THR A 191 -8.54 -9.62 -4.10
CA THR A 191 -8.74 -8.47 -4.99
C THR A 191 -10.11 -8.47 -5.68
N LYS A 192 -11.06 -9.30 -5.23
CA LYS A 192 -12.43 -9.31 -5.75
C LYS A 192 -13.12 -7.97 -5.53
N LYS A 193 -14.03 -7.64 -6.45
CA LYS A 193 -14.82 -6.40 -6.41
C LYS A 193 -15.61 -6.27 -5.10
N ASP A 194 -16.09 -7.37 -4.54
CA ASP A 194 -16.90 -7.40 -3.32
C ASP A 194 -16.17 -6.87 -2.08
N PHE A 195 -14.85 -6.89 -2.09
CA PHE A 195 -14.00 -6.38 -1.02
C PHE A 195 -13.38 -5.03 -1.36
N SER A 196 -13.69 -4.45 -2.54
CA SER A 196 -13.03 -3.27 -3.07
C SER A 196 -13.86 -2.00 -2.94
N PHE A 197 -13.15 -0.89 -2.81
CA PHE A 197 -13.69 0.46 -2.88
C PHE A 197 -12.77 1.33 -3.73
N SER A 198 -13.35 2.10 -4.67
CA SER A 198 -12.60 3.05 -5.50
C SER A 198 -12.77 4.45 -4.93
N PHE A 199 -11.65 5.07 -4.51
CA PHE A 199 -11.65 6.45 -4.03
C PHE A 199 -11.20 7.41 -5.13
N SER A 200 -12.09 8.36 -5.46
CA SER A 200 -11.80 9.45 -6.40
C SER A 200 -11.18 10.62 -5.64
N TRP A 201 -10.01 11.04 -6.10
CA TRP A 201 -9.26 12.12 -5.47
C TRP A 201 -9.72 13.49 -5.97
N ARG A 202 -9.76 14.45 -5.06
CA ARG A 202 -9.78 15.88 -5.34
C ARG A 202 -8.68 16.54 -4.53
N LYS A 203 -8.20 17.71 -5.00
CA LYS A 203 -7.21 18.50 -4.23
C LYS A 203 -7.68 18.67 -2.77
N GLY A 204 -6.78 18.48 -1.83
CA GLY A 204 -7.06 18.55 -0.40
C GLY A 204 -7.68 17.30 0.22
N HIS A 205 -8.03 16.28 -0.55
CA HIS A 205 -8.45 15.00 0.02
C HIS A 205 -7.27 14.30 0.70
N ILE A 206 -7.53 13.66 1.84
CA ILE A 206 -6.58 12.83 2.57
C ILE A 206 -7.18 11.43 2.72
N ALA A 207 -6.37 10.40 2.50
CA ALA A 207 -6.68 9.03 2.91
C ALA A 207 -5.59 8.51 3.83
N ILE A 208 -5.99 7.79 4.89
CA ILE A 208 -5.09 7.03 5.75
C ILE A 208 -5.59 5.60 5.85
N TRP A 209 -4.69 4.63 5.72
CA TRP A 209 -5.06 3.21 5.80
C TRP A 209 -4.10 2.40 6.66
N HIS A 210 -4.65 1.31 7.20
CA HIS A 210 -3.90 0.34 7.98
C HIS A 210 -3.28 -0.72 7.06
N ASN A 211 -1.96 -0.76 6.97
CA ASN A 211 -1.23 -1.61 6.03
C ASN A 211 -1.43 -3.12 6.22
N LYS A 212 -1.81 -3.56 7.43
CA LYS A 212 -2.12 -4.98 7.67
C LYS A 212 -3.54 -5.38 7.26
N LEU A 213 -4.43 -4.41 7.04
CA LEU A 213 -5.85 -4.65 6.80
C LEU A 213 -6.30 -4.30 5.38
N ILE A 214 -5.46 -3.57 4.63
CA ILE A 214 -5.81 -3.01 3.33
C ILE A 214 -4.72 -3.31 2.31
N LEU A 215 -5.12 -3.90 1.17
CA LEU A 215 -4.36 -3.75 -0.06
C LEU A 215 -4.86 -2.51 -0.79
N HIS A 216 -3.98 -1.88 -1.55
CA HIS A 216 -4.37 -0.76 -2.39
C HIS A 216 -3.62 -0.76 -3.74
N ALA A 217 -4.19 -0.06 -4.72
CA ALA A 217 -3.62 0.08 -6.05
C ALA A 217 -3.98 1.43 -6.64
N ALA A 218 -3.02 2.12 -7.25
CA ALA A 218 -3.34 3.24 -8.13
C ALA A 218 -3.99 2.70 -9.41
N THR A 219 -5.03 3.36 -9.90
CA THR A 219 -5.56 3.06 -11.23
C THR A 219 -4.71 3.73 -12.30
N ALA A 220 -4.68 3.15 -13.50
CA ALA A 220 -4.00 3.76 -14.64
C ALA A 220 -4.62 5.12 -14.99
N TYR A 221 -3.79 6.11 -15.27
CA TYR A 221 -4.21 7.45 -15.71
C TYR A 221 -3.08 8.14 -16.47
N ASN A 222 -3.45 9.13 -17.26
CA ASN A 222 -2.53 10.08 -17.88
C ASN A 222 -2.84 11.47 -17.35
N GLY A 223 -1.82 12.29 -17.12
CA GLY A 223 -1.98 13.66 -16.65
C GLY A 223 -1.12 13.95 -15.41
N ASP A 224 -1.12 15.22 -15.02
CA ASP A 224 -0.36 15.68 -13.87
C ASP A 224 -1.01 15.22 -12.57
N ARG A 225 -0.23 14.60 -11.69
CA ARG A 225 -0.66 14.20 -10.35
C ARG A 225 0.48 14.38 -9.37
N LYS A 226 0.17 15.01 -8.23
CA LYS A 226 1.12 15.17 -7.12
C LYS A 226 0.43 14.85 -5.81
N MET A 227 1.04 13.93 -5.08
CA MET A 227 0.58 13.50 -3.76
C MET A 227 1.70 13.68 -2.75
N PHE A 228 1.36 14.09 -1.54
CA PHE A 228 2.22 13.93 -0.39
C PHE A 228 1.91 12.62 0.32
N ARG A 229 2.97 11.92 0.70
CA ARG A 229 2.88 10.65 1.42
C ARG A 229 3.63 10.75 2.74
N ILE A 230 3.03 10.25 3.81
CA ILE A 230 3.68 9.96 5.10
C ILE A 230 3.46 8.48 5.42
N THR A 231 4.53 7.83 5.83
CA THR A 231 4.51 6.46 6.35
C THR A 231 4.61 6.53 7.87
N ILE A 232 3.82 5.74 8.61
CA ILE A 232 3.63 5.90 10.07
C ILE A 232 3.81 4.54 10.76
N LYS A 233 4.59 4.53 11.86
CA LYS A 233 4.78 3.39 12.77
C LYS A 233 3.82 3.43 13.95
#